data_ee2d200dddb5f0a7750cbd512811b794
#
_entry.id   ee2d200dddb5f0a7750cbd512811b794
#
_cell.length_a   1.000
_cell.length_b   1.000
_cell.length_c   1.000
_cell.angle_alpha   90.00
_cell.angle_beta   90.00
_cell.angle_gamma   90.00
#
_symmetry.space_group_name_H-M   'P 1'
#
loop_
_entity.id
_entity.type
_entity.pdbx_description
1 polymer ?
#
loop_
_entity_poly.entity_id
_entity_poly.type
_entity_poly.pdbx_seq_one_letter_code
_entity_poly.pdbx_strand_id
1 'polypeptide(L)'
;AFHPLEAVVEVAWYAPLAFVLPVHPYAVAAYIVVLTVLNVISHLGYEFYSPGIARWFITSTHHNMHHARAKGHFMLYFNLWDRWMGTNMPEYEAAMQRKEDEPTALRYHGAHE
;
A
#
# COMPACT_ATOMS: atom_id res chain seq x y z
N ALA A 1 -5.01 8.78 10.67
CA ALA A 1 -5.92 9.83 10.20
C ALA A 1 -5.12 10.81 9.34
N PHE A 2 -5.54 11.05 8.13
CA PHE A 2 -4.91 12.02 7.22
C PHE A 2 -5.03 13.42 7.80
N HIS A 3 -3.92 14.14 7.87
CA HIS A 3 -3.96 15.54 8.30
C HIS A 3 -4.57 16.39 7.16
N PRO A 4 -5.50 17.30 7.42
CA PRO A 4 -6.13 18.12 6.36
C PRO A 4 -5.12 18.87 5.48
N LEU A 5 -4.00 19.28 6.04
CA LEU A 5 -2.94 19.98 5.34
C LEU A 5 -2.17 19.08 4.36
N GLU A 6 -1.99 17.80 4.69
CA GLU A 6 -1.43 16.80 3.77
C GLU A 6 -2.35 16.61 2.55
N ALA A 7 -3.65 16.48 2.79
CA ALA A 7 -4.64 16.35 1.71
C ALA A 7 -4.63 17.58 0.78
N VAL A 8 -4.52 18.78 1.34
CA VAL A 8 -4.43 20.02 0.54
C VAL A 8 -3.14 20.07 -0.29
N VAL A 9 -2.00 19.73 0.29
CA VAL A 9 -0.72 19.70 -0.44
C VAL A 9 -0.75 18.65 -1.55
N GLU A 10 -1.27 17.47 -1.26
CA GLU A 10 -1.39 16.38 -2.24
C GLU A 10 -2.29 16.77 -3.41
N VAL A 11 -3.46 17.34 -3.16
CA VAL A 11 -4.38 17.79 -4.22
C VAL A 11 -3.84 19.01 -4.97
N ALA A 12 -3.20 19.95 -4.28
CA ALA A 12 -2.64 21.16 -4.89
C ALA A 12 -1.56 20.85 -5.92
N TRP A 13 -0.87 19.72 -5.80
CA TRP A 13 0.14 19.28 -6.75
C TRP A 13 -0.45 18.83 -8.08
N TYR A 14 -1.65 18.26 -8.08
CA TYR A 14 -2.31 17.81 -9.31
C TYR A 14 -2.81 18.95 -10.20
N ALA A 15 -3.18 20.08 -9.62
CA ALA A 15 -3.71 21.22 -10.37
C ALA A 15 -2.70 21.77 -11.41
N PRO A 16 -1.44 22.13 -11.07
CA PRO A 16 -0.47 22.54 -12.08
C PRO A 16 -0.12 21.44 -13.08
N LEU A 17 -0.12 20.16 -12.68
CA LEU A 17 0.11 19.06 -13.61
C LEU A 17 -0.96 18.95 -14.69
N ALA A 18 -2.22 19.20 -14.35
CA ALA A 18 -3.33 19.18 -15.30
C ALA A 18 -3.20 20.26 -16.40
N PHE A 19 -2.52 21.38 -16.12
CA PHE A 19 -2.26 22.44 -17.09
C PHE A 19 -1.00 22.20 -17.94
N VAL A 20 -0.03 21.48 -17.40
CA VAL A 20 1.25 21.22 -18.08
C VAL A 20 1.19 19.95 -18.94
N LEU A 21 0.48 18.94 -18.47
CA LEU A 21 0.36 17.65 -19.16
C LEU A 21 -0.98 17.59 -19.92
N PRO A 22 -0.96 17.35 -21.25
CA PRO A 22 -2.17 17.14 -22.02
C PRO A 22 -2.79 15.77 -21.71
N VAL A 23 -3.37 15.62 -20.51
CA VAL A 23 -3.93 14.36 -20.06
C VAL A 23 -5.42 14.30 -20.43
N HIS A 24 -5.81 13.21 -21.06
CA HIS A 24 -7.21 13.01 -21.46
C HIS A 24 -8.09 12.80 -20.21
N PRO A 25 -9.28 13.44 -20.12
CA PRO A 25 -10.16 13.34 -18.94
C PRO A 25 -10.49 11.89 -18.51
N TYR A 26 -10.69 11.00 -19.49
CA TYR A 26 -10.93 9.58 -19.18
C TYR A 26 -9.72 8.87 -18.56
N ALA A 27 -8.51 9.28 -18.91
CA ALA A 27 -7.30 8.75 -18.28
C ALA A 27 -7.22 9.17 -16.81
N VAL A 28 -7.58 10.43 -16.50
CA VAL A 28 -7.67 10.92 -15.13
C VAL A 28 -8.75 10.17 -14.35
N ALA A 29 -9.93 9.99 -14.93
CA ALA A 29 -11.00 9.24 -14.28
C ALA A 29 -10.61 7.79 -14.01
N ALA A 30 -10.01 7.10 -14.98
CA ALA A 30 -9.50 5.74 -14.80
C ALA A 30 -8.43 5.66 -13.72
N TYR A 31 -7.51 6.61 -13.69
CA TYR A 31 -6.48 6.72 -12.66
C TYR A 31 -7.10 6.85 -11.26
N ILE A 32 -8.06 7.75 -11.07
CA ILE A 32 -8.75 7.95 -9.79
C ILE A 32 -9.46 6.66 -9.34
N VAL A 33 -10.15 5.97 -10.27
CA VAL A 33 -10.82 4.70 -9.96
C VAL A 33 -9.80 3.65 -9.49
N VAL A 34 -8.71 3.47 -10.24
CA VAL A 34 -7.66 2.51 -9.88
C VAL A 34 -7.05 2.84 -8.52
N LEU A 35 -6.71 4.11 -8.28
CA LEU A 35 -6.17 4.54 -6.98
C LEU A 35 -7.14 4.27 -5.82
N THR A 36 -8.42 4.58 -6.03
CA THR A 36 -9.46 4.34 -5.02
C THR A 36 -9.57 2.85 -4.68
N VAL A 37 -9.61 1.99 -5.71
CA VAL A 37 -9.68 0.54 -5.51
C VAL A 37 -8.46 0.02 -4.75
N LEU A 38 -7.25 0.43 -5.16
CA LEU A 38 -6.02 0.03 -4.49
C LEU A 38 -5.98 0.52 -3.03
N ASN A 39 -6.43 1.75 -2.78
CA ASN A 39 -6.52 2.30 -1.44
C ASN A 39 -7.50 1.50 -0.57
N VAL A 40 -8.68 1.20 -1.07
CA VAL A 40 -9.65 0.35 -0.35
C VAL A 40 -9.05 -1.02 -0.04
N ILE A 41 -8.42 -1.68 -1.01
CA ILE A 41 -7.78 -2.99 -0.82
C ILE A 41 -6.71 -2.93 0.27
N SER A 42 -5.87 -1.89 0.28
CA SER A 42 -4.81 -1.75 1.28
C SER A 42 -5.33 -1.57 2.71
N HIS A 43 -6.55 -1.08 2.90
CA HIS A 43 -7.18 -0.85 4.20
C HIS A 43 -8.14 -1.97 4.66
N LEU A 44 -8.38 -3.00 3.83
CA LEU A 44 -9.35 -4.06 4.16
C LEU A 44 -8.94 -4.96 5.33
N GLY A 45 -7.69 -4.96 5.74
CA GLY A 45 -7.19 -5.83 6.80
C GLY A 45 -7.07 -7.31 6.40
N TYR A 46 -7.37 -7.66 5.16
CA TYR A 46 -7.24 -9.00 4.60
C TYR A 46 -6.09 -9.08 3.61
N GLU A 47 -5.32 -10.16 3.70
CA GLU A 47 -4.23 -10.43 2.77
C GLU A 47 -4.73 -11.27 1.60
N PHE A 48 -4.96 -10.61 0.46
CA PHE A 48 -5.42 -11.27 -0.76
C PHE A 48 -4.29 -11.81 -1.62
N TYR A 49 -3.09 -11.28 -1.44
CA TYR A 49 -1.97 -11.60 -2.31
C TYR A 49 -1.23 -12.84 -1.82
N SER A 50 -0.87 -13.70 -2.79
CA SER A 50 0.12 -14.74 -2.52
C SER A 50 1.48 -14.12 -2.15
N PRO A 51 2.34 -14.82 -1.38
CA PRO A 51 3.65 -14.30 -0.98
C PRO A 51 4.50 -13.80 -2.15
N GLY A 52 4.43 -14.46 -3.31
CA GLY A 52 5.14 -14.06 -4.52
C GLY A 52 4.70 -12.68 -5.04
N ILE A 53 3.40 -12.38 -5.02
CA ILE A 53 2.85 -11.07 -5.43
C ILE A 53 3.11 -10.02 -4.34
N ALA A 54 2.97 -10.39 -3.06
CA ALA A 54 3.24 -9.53 -1.91
C ALA A 54 4.69 -9.01 -1.86
N ARG A 55 5.59 -9.70 -2.54
CA ARG A 55 6.99 -9.29 -2.70
C ARG A 55 7.16 -8.01 -3.54
N TRP A 56 6.25 -7.77 -4.47
CA TRP A 56 6.32 -6.66 -5.43
C TRP A 56 5.32 -5.56 -5.15
N PHE A 57 4.15 -5.92 -4.63
CA PHE A 57 3.05 -5.00 -4.35
C PHE A 57 2.87 -4.81 -2.85
N ILE A 58 2.37 -3.64 -2.49
CA ILE A 58 2.00 -3.35 -1.10
C ILE A 58 0.73 -4.12 -0.78
N THR A 59 0.79 -4.82 0.35
CA THR A 59 -0.32 -5.61 0.87
C THR A 59 -1.05 -4.86 1.97
N SER A 60 -2.23 -5.31 2.31
CA SER A 60 -2.97 -4.75 3.44
C SER A 60 -2.19 -4.87 4.76
N THR A 61 -1.49 -5.98 4.98
CA THR A 61 -0.62 -6.18 6.14
C THR A 61 0.52 -5.15 6.17
N HIS A 62 1.18 -4.93 5.03
CA HIS A 62 2.25 -3.94 4.89
C HIS A 62 1.77 -2.52 5.25
N HIS A 63 0.64 -2.12 4.70
CA HIS A 63 0.07 -0.80 4.91
C HIS A 63 -0.45 -0.59 6.34
N ASN A 64 -1.10 -1.59 6.92
CA ASN A 64 -1.56 -1.55 8.30
C ASN A 64 -0.39 -1.47 9.31
N MET A 65 0.72 -2.13 9.04
CA MET A 65 1.92 -2.01 9.89
C MET A 65 2.52 -0.61 9.83
N HIS A 66 2.48 0.04 8.65
CA HIS A 66 2.87 1.45 8.54
C HIS A 66 1.98 2.34 9.43
N HIS A 67 0.66 2.21 9.34
CA HIS A 67 -0.26 2.99 10.18
C HIS A 67 -0.09 2.72 11.68
N ALA A 68 0.22 1.50 12.06
CA ALA A 68 0.39 1.14 13.46
C ALA A 68 1.67 1.71 14.10
N ARG A 69 2.74 1.86 13.33
CA ARG A 69 4.06 2.21 13.87
C ARG A 69 4.62 3.53 13.33
N ALA A 70 4.09 4.05 12.21
CA ALA A 70 4.57 5.23 11.49
C ALA A 70 6.09 5.22 11.20
N LYS A 71 6.67 4.02 11.04
CA LYS A 71 8.09 3.79 10.77
C LYS A 71 8.22 2.71 9.70
N GLY A 72 9.00 2.97 8.66
CA GLY A 72 9.16 2.04 7.54
C GLY A 72 7.90 1.93 6.67
N HIS A 73 7.97 1.09 5.64
CA HIS A 73 6.86 0.86 4.72
C HIS A 73 6.29 2.14 4.11
N PHE A 74 7.17 2.96 3.53
CA PHE A 74 6.80 4.31 3.07
C PHE A 74 6.09 4.32 1.72
N MET A 75 6.17 3.24 0.96
CA MET A 75 5.56 3.16 -0.36
C MET A 75 4.08 2.81 -0.32
N LEU A 76 3.33 3.35 -1.30
CA LEU A 76 1.87 3.21 -1.38
C LEU A 76 1.39 2.08 -2.29
N TYR A 77 2.17 1.69 -3.30
CA TYR A 77 1.72 0.74 -4.33
C TYR A 77 2.71 -0.41 -4.58
N PHE A 78 4.01 -0.11 -4.59
CA PHE A 78 5.04 -1.08 -4.93
C PHE A 78 6.04 -1.21 -3.79
N ASN A 79 6.25 -2.44 -3.33
CA ASN A 79 7.22 -2.74 -2.26
C ASN A 79 8.68 -2.72 -2.74
N LEU A 80 8.90 -2.46 -4.03
CA LEU A 80 10.24 -2.48 -4.63
C LEU A 80 11.19 -1.47 -3.97
N TRP A 81 10.71 -0.25 -3.74
CA TRP A 81 11.50 0.82 -3.16
C TRP A 81 11.81 0.61 -1.69
N ASP A 82 10.83 0.15 -0.89
CA ASP A 82 11.06 -0.18 0.51
C ASP A 82 12.07 -1.32 0.68
N ARG A 83 12.05 -2.29 -0.23
CA ARG A 83 13.05 -3.37 -0.27
C ARG A 83 14.43 -2.85 -0.66
N TRP A 84 14.51 -2.00 -1.68
CA TRP A 84 15.78 -1.45 -2.14
C TRP A 84 16.42 -0.52 -1.11
N MET A 85 15.61 0.29 -0.42
CA MET A 85 16.07 1.20 0.64
C MET A 85 16.21 0.54 2.01
N GLY A 86 15.80 -0.72 2.16
CA GLY A 86 15.85 -1.43 3.43
C GLY A 86 14.89 -0.89 4.49
N THR A 87 13.77 -0.30 4.05
CA THR A 87 12.76 0.31 4.93
C THR A 87 11.60 -0.64 5.28
N ASN A 88 11.61 -1.88 4.75
CA ASN A 88 10.69 -2.92 5.19
C ASN A 88 10.95 -3.31 6.65
N MET A 89 9.87 -3.48 7.39
CA MET A 89 9.97 -3.95 8.78
C MET A 89 10.34 -5.44 8.82
N PRO A 90 11.27 -5.85 9.70
CA PRO A 90 11.68 -7.25 9.81
C PRO A 90 10.53 -8.21 10.13
N GLU A 91 9.55 -7.75 10.89
CA GLU A 91 8.37 -8.55 11.27
C GLU A 91 7.47 -8.84 10.05
N TYR A 92 7.40 -7.91 9.10
CA TYR A 92 6.69 -8.13 7.85
C TYR A 92 7.38 -9.19 6.99
N GLU A 93 8.68 -9.07 6.81
CA GLU A 93 9.48 -10.06 6.06
C GLU A 93 9.35 -11.46 6.70
N ALA A 94 9.44 -11.55 8.01
CA ALA A 94 9.26 -12.81 8.74
C ALA A 94 7.82 -13.38 8.62
N ALA A 95 6.80 -12.52 8.57
CA ALA A 95 5.41 -12.94 8.37
C ALA A 95 5.19 -13.46 6.94
N MET A 96 5.78 -12.81 5.93
CA MET A 96 5.71 -13.25 4.55
C MET A 96 6.45 -14.57 4.33
N GLN A 97 7.62 -14.73 4.94
CA GLN A 97 8.38 -15.98 4.88
C GLN A 97 7.60 -17.14 5.48
N ARG A 98 6.98 -16.95 6.66
CA ARG A 98 6.11 -18.00 7.25
C ARG A 98 4.94 -18.40 6.38
N LYS A 99 4.33 -17.45 5.67
CA LYS A 99 3.25 -17.75 4.71
C LYS A 99 3.74 -18.50 3.46
N GLU A 100 4.99 -18.28 3.07
CA GLU A 100 5.61 -18.99 1.95
C GLU A 100 5.93 -20.44 2.35
N ASP A 101 6.39 -20.65 3.59
CA ASP A 101 6.74 -21.95 4.13
C ASP A 101 5.51 -22.80 4.54
N GLU A 102 4.40 -22.15 4.94
CA GLU A 102 3.14 -22.79 5.36
C GLU A 102 1.92 -22.27 4.57
N PRO A 103 1.77 -22.61 3.30
CA PRO A 103 0.70 -22.07 2.47
C PRO A 103 -0.72 -22.49 2.88
N THR A 104 -0.88 -23.46 3.81
CA THR A 104 -2.19 -24.02 4.19
C THR A 104 -2.67 -23.59 5.59
N ALA A 105 -1.86 -23.00 6.44
CA ALA A 105 -2.14 -22.79 7.88
C ALA A 105 -2.70 -21.42 8.26
N LEU A 106 -2.70 -20.43 7.38
CA LEU A 106 -3.08 -19.07 7.77
C LEU A 106 -4.33 -18.55 7.04
N ARG A 107 -5.48 -19.12 7.36
CA ARG A 107 -6.67 -18.29 7.48
C ARG A 107 -6.46 -17.43 8.73
N TYR A 108 -6.19 -16.19 8.50
CA TYR A 108 -5.94 -15.16 9.48
C TYR A 108 -6.99 -15.20 10.60
N HIS A 109 -6.58 -15.60 11.80
CA HIS A 109 -7.27 -15.23 13.02
C HIS A 109 -6.81 -13.80 13.33
N GLY A 110 -7.74 -12.85 13.18
CA GLY A 110 -7.51 -11.47 13.47
C GLY A 110 -6.95 -11.29 14.87
N ALA A 111 -5.85 -10.58 14.96
CA ALA A 111 -5.32 -10.09 16.21
C ALA A 111 -6.29 -9.05 16.77
N HIS A 112 -7.19 -9.50 17.61
CA HIS A 112 -7.81 -8.70 18.64
C HIS A 112 -7.10 -9.10 19.93
N GLU A 113 -6.08 -8.36 20.31
CA GLU A 113 -5.67 -8.08 21.69
C GLU A 113 -4.86 -6.79 21.69
#